data_16201524460b4ed494b290269012a08e
#
_entry.id   16201524460b4ed494b290269012a08e
#
_cell.length_a   1.000
_cell.length_b   1.000
_cell.length_c   1.000
_cell.angle_alpha   90.00
_cell.angle_beta   90.00
_cell.angle_gamma   90.00
#
_symmetry.space_group_name_H-M   'P 1'
#
loop_
_entity.id
_entity.type
_entity.pdbx_description
1 polymer ?
#
loop_
_entity_poly.entity_id
_entity_poly.type
_entity_poly.pdbx_seq_one_letter_code
_entity_poly.pdbx_strand_id
1 'polypeptide(L)'
;GKNEYTLFRSPSDGNANGITTTLTSGISAAATTIPVASTKNMNATGKIRINSEVIIYTSISGNNIICEASGRGADDTTAAGHSSGDAVTNFVDMVSDILEASFRNTSDVDTPLSKINRSQYQAFSNKSSTGQPSQYFVQRFIDKVTITLYLTPGDTQAGNFIYFYYVKRIQDAGDYTNEADVVNRFVPCMCAGLA
;
A
#
# COMPACT_ATOMS: atom_id res chain seq x y z
N GLY A 1 -3.65 -0.39 -21.47
CA GLY A 1 -3.35 0.04 -20.10
C GLY A 1 -4.24 -0.66 -19.08
N LYS A 2 -3.83 -0.64 -17.83
CA LYS A 2 -4.61 -1.17 -16.72
C LYS A 2 -5.37 -0.03 -16.06
N ASN A 3 -6.67 -0.17 -15.89
CA ASN A 3 -7.51 0.86 -15.25
C ASN A 3 -8.07 0.46 -13.89
N GLU A 4 -7.92 -0.81 -13.50
CA GLU A 4 -8.41 -1.33 -12.23
C GLU A 4 -7.27 -1.80 -11.34
N TYR A 5 -7.25 -1.34 -10.10
CA TYR A 5 -6.24 -1.65 -9.09
C TYR A 5 -6.92 -2.17 -7.83
N THR A 6 -6.46 -3.31 -7.34
CA THR A 6 -6.99 -3.97 -6.15
C THR A 6 -6.12 -3.66 -4.94
N LEU A 7 -6.76 -3.28 -3.83
CA LEU A 7 -6.15 -3.06 -2.52
C LEU A 7 -6.78 -4.04 -1.54
N PHE A 8 -5.99 -4.93 -0.98
CA PHE A 8 -6.49 -5.99 -0.10
C PHE A 8 -6.75 -5.48 1.32
N ARG A 9 -7.68 -6.10 2.02
CA ARG A 9 -8.03 -5.81 3.41
C ARG A 9 -7.25 -6.65 4.41
N SER A 10 -6.66 -7.76 3.96
CA SER A 10 -5.82 -8.62 4.79
C SER A 10 -4.35 -8.49 4.42
N PRO A 11 -3.44 -8.51 5.41
CA PRO A 11 -1.99 -8.52 5.15
C PRO A 11 -1.54 -9.75 4.37
N SER A 12 -2.19 -10.90 4.59
CA SER A 12 -1.87 -12.18 3.94
C SER A 12 -2.20 -12.22 2.44
N ASP A 13 -3.17 -11.42 2.01
CA ASP A 13 -3.63 -11.42 0.62
C ASP A 13 -2.72 -10.61 -0.31
N GLY A 14 -1.65 -10.10 0.21
CA GLY A 14 -0.66 -9.19 -0.31
C GLY A 14 -0.28 -9.30 -1.75
N ASN A 15 -1.09 -8.77 -2.63
CA ASN A 15 -0.67 -8.36 -3.95
C ASN A 15 -0.38 -6.87 -3.92
N ALA A 16 0.88 -6.55 -3.94
CA ALA A 16 1.35 -5.21 -3.89
C ALA A 16 1.00 -4.47 -5.19
N ASN A 17 0.01 -3.61 -5.12
CA ASN A 17 -0.14 -2.54 -6.10
C ASN A 17 0.69 -1.32 -5.62
N GLY A 18 1.88 -1.59 -5.11
CA GLY A 18 2.78 -0.60 -4.57
C GLY A 18 3.96 -0.32 -5.48
N ILE A 19 4.82 0.54 -5.01
CA ILE A 19 6.07 0.88 -5.65
C ILE A 19 7.00 -0.32 -5.54
N THR A 20 7.54 -0.78 -6.65
CA THR A 20 8.49 -1.88 -6.69
C THR A 20 9.89 -1.34 -7.00
N THR A 21 10.86 -1.79 -6.22
CA THR A 21 12.29 -1.56 -6.40
C THR A 21 13.03 -2.90 -6.22
N THR A 22 14.35 -2.89 -6.17
CA THR A 22 15.16 -4.09 -5.97
C THR A 22 16.19 -3.88 -4.88
N LEU A 23 16.58 -4.96 -4.19
CA LEU A 23 17.72 -4.93 -3.28
C LEU A 23 19.01 -4.67 -4.04
N THR A 24 19.84 -3.74 -3.55
CA THR A 24 21.16 -3.46 -4.12
C THR A 24 22.26 -4.39 -3.58
N SER A 25 22.03 -4.99 -2.42
CA SER A 25 22.92 -6.01 -1.82
C SER A 25 22.07 -7.01 -1.02
N GLY A 26 22.64 -8.21 -0.80
CA GLY A 26 22.01 -9.21 0.05
C GLY A 26 21.90 -8.75 1.50
N ILE A 27 20.84 -9.15 2.19
CA ILE A 27 20.59 -8.88 3.59
C ILE A 27 20.36 -10.17 4.38
N SER A 28 20.76 -10.18 5.65
CA SER A 28 20.46 -11.30 6.56
C SER A 28 19.05 -11.16 7.14
N ALA A 29 18.56 -12.23 7.77
CA ALA A 29 17.26 -12.21 8.48
C ALA A 29 17.21 -11.20 9.63
N ALA A 30 18.37 -10.83 10.20
CA ALA A 30 18.47 -9.88 11.31
C ALA A 30 18.78 -8.43 10.86
N ALA A 31 18.91 -8.19 9.55
CA ALA A 31 19.25 -6.87 9.05
C ALA A 31 18.13 -5.86 9.32
N THR A 32 18.47 -4.70 9.87
CA THR A 32 17.56 -3.58 10.12
C THR A 32 17.70 -2.45 9.11
N THR A 33 18.68 -2.55 8.21
CA THR A 33 18.87 -1.64 7.09
C THR A 33 18.75 -2.42 5.79
N ILE A 34 17.86 -1.99 4.91
CA ILE A 34 17.49 -2.65 3.67
C ILE A 34 17.85 -1.72 2.51
N PRO A 35 19.00 -1.94 1.85
CA PRO A 35 19.46 -1.08 0.77
C PRO A 35 18.71 -1.42 -0.53
N VAL A 36 18.10 -0.41 -1.14
CA VAL A 36 17.30 -0.56 -2.36
C VAL A 36 17.77 0.37 -3.47
N ALA A 37 17.43 0.07 -4.70
CA ALA A 37 17.81 0.87 -5.86
C ALA A 37 17.17 2.27 -5.84
N SER A 38 15.95 2.39 -5.32
CA SER A 38 15.25 3.66 -5.19
C SER A 38 14.17 3.59 -4.13
N THR A 39 14.03 4.66 -3.36
CA THR A 39 12.93 4.87 -2.40
C THR A 39 11.96 5.95 -2.88
N LYS A 40 12.10 6.39 -4.14
CA LYS A 40 11.25 7.44 -4.71
C LYS A 40 9.78 7.06 -4.60
N ASN A 41 8.96 7.99 -4.14
CA ASN A 41 7.51 7.85 -3.96
C ASN A 41 7.06 6.83 -2.89
N MET A 42 7.98 6.28 -2.10
CA MET A 42 7.62 5.52 -0.90
C MET A 42 7.24 6.47 0.23
N ASN A 43 6.29 6.06 1.06
CA ASN A 43 5.98 6.77 2.30
C ASN A 43 7.17 6.70 3.27
N ALA A 44 7.27 7.66 4.20
CA ALA A 44 8.34 7.68 5.20
C ALA A 44 8.32 6.44 6.11
N THR A 45 7.15 5.85 6.34
CA THR A 45 6.94 4.63 7.12
C THR A 45 5.94 3.74 6.39
N GLY A 46 5.95 2.44 6.64
CA GLY A 46 5.00 1.53 6.02
C GLY A 46 5.43 0.08 6.02
N LYS A 47 4.96 -0.66 5.03
CA LYS A 47 5.28 -2.06 4.84
C LYS A 47 5.90 -2.31 3.47
N ILE A 48 6.86 -3.20 3.44
CA ILE A 48 7.42 -3.76 2.20
C ILE A 48 7.30 -5.28 2.24
N ARG A 49 7.28 -5.87 1.06
CA ARG A 49 7.39 -7.31 0.88
C ARG A 49 8.63 -7.63 0.06
N ILE A 50 9.38 -8.62 0.52
CA ILE A 50 10.50 -9.23 -0.21
C ILE A 50 10.25 -10.73 -0.23
N ASN A 51 10.01 -11.29 -1.40
CA ASN A 51 9.58 -12.69 -1.54
C ASN A 51 8.32 -12.98 -0.69
N SER A 52 8.43 -13.85 0.32
CA SER A 52 7.35 -14.19 1.25
C SER A 52 7.38 -13.39 2.55
N GLU A 53 8.44 -12.63 2.83
CA GLU A 53 8.57 -11.85 4.07
C GLU A 53 7.90 -10.48 3.94
N VAL A 54 7.14 -10.11 4.97
CA VAL A 54 6.65 -8.75 5.18
C VAL A 54 7.53 -8.06 6.22
N ILE A 55 7.92 -6.82 5.93
CA ILE A 55 8.77 -6.01 6.82
C ILE A 55 8.09 -4.68 7.07
N ILE A 56 7.89 -4.34 8.35
CA ILE A 56 7.42 -3.01 8.78
C ILE A 56 8.65 -2.11 8.93
N TYR A 57 8.66 -1.00 8.21
CA TYR A 57 9.76 -0.03 8.30
C TYR A 57 9.29 1.27 8.94
N THR A 58 10.20 1.90 9.67
CA THR A 58 9.95 3.08 10.51
C THR A 58 10.51 4.36 9.93
N SER A 59 11.46 4.26 8.99
CA SER A 59 12.02 5.43 8.33
C SER A 59 12.73 5.08 7.02
N ILE A 60 13.04 6.12 6.24
CA ILE A 60 13.85 6.03 5.03
C ILE A 60 15.03 7.01 5.17
N SER A 61 16.22 6.55 4.83
CA SER A 61 17.44 7.36 4.79
C SER A 61 18.16 7.17 3.46
N GLY A 62 18.03 8.13 2.56
CA GLY A 62 18.49 7.98 1.18
C GLY A 62 17.81 6.78 0.50
N ASN A 63 18.56 5.86 -0.05
CA ASN A 63 18.05 4.62 -0.64
C ASN A 63 18.07 3.43 0.34
N ASN A 64 18.09 3.69 1.65
CA ASN A 64 17.97 2.67 2.67
C ASN A 64 16.61 2.75 3.36
N ILE A 65 15.91 1.62 3.40
CA ILE A 65 14.71 1.45 4.19
C ILE A 65 15.14 0.93 5.57
N ILE A 66 14.73 1.60 6.64
CA ILE A 66 15.12 1.29 8.01
C ILE A 66 13.96 0.65 8.75
N CYS A 67 14.19 -0.49 9.36
CA CYS A 67 13.21 -1.19 10.20
C CYS A 67 13.80 -1.49 11.58
N GLU A 68 12.92 -1.73 12.55
CA GLU A 68 13.30 -2.34 13.83
C GLU A 68 13.45 -3.85 13.67
N ALA A 69 14.17 -4.50 14.59
CA ALA A 69 14.28 -5.97 14.58
C ALA A 69 12.91 -6.65 14.67
N SER A 70 11.98 -6.08 15.45
CA SER A 70 10.59 -6.53 15.55
C SER A 70 9.75 -6.27 14.30
N GLY A 71 10.22 -5.42 13.39
CA GLY A 71 9.57 -5.16 12.11
C GLY A 71 9.83 -6.24 11.05
N ARG A 72 10.80 -7.13 11.28
CA ARG A 72 11.11 -8.26 10.40
C ARG A 72 10.10 -9.40 10.62
N GLY A 73 9.72 -10.09 9.54
CA GLY A 73 8.77 -11.20 9.63
C GLY A 73 7.39 -10.79 10.12
N ALA A 74 6.94 -9.58 9.80
CA ALA A 74 5.64 -9.07 10.22
C ALA A 74 4.48 -9.81 9.54
N ASP A 75 3.26 -9.60 10.05
CA ASP A 75 2.01 -10.14 9.49
C ASP A 75 2.08 -11.68 9.31
N ASP A 76 2.49 -12.39 10.35
CA ASP A 76 2.62 -13.86 10.40
C ASP A 76 3.59 -14.43 9.35
N THR A 77 4.51 -13.62 8.83
CA THR A 77 5.60 -14.09 7.99
C THR A 77 6.85 -14.39 8.80
N THR A 78 7.83 -15.04 8.20
CA THR A 78 9.09 -15.37 8.87
C THR A 78 10.21 -14.49 8.32
N ALA A 79 11.01 -13.91 9.23
CA ALA A 79 12.21 -13.16 8.85
C ALA A 79 13.20 -14.07 8.12
N ALA A 80 13.68 -13.66 6.96
CA ALA A 80 14.55 -14.44 6.08
C ALA A 80 15.71 -13.60 5.54
N GLY A 81 16.76 -14.28 5.07
CA GLY A 81 17.80 -13.65 4.25
C GLY A 81 17.31 -13.45 2.82
N HIS A 82 17.71 -12.35 2.20
CA HIS A 82 17.36 -12.02 0.82
C HIS A 82 18.61 -11.69 0.01
N SER A 83 18.53 -11.94 -1.30
CA SER A 83 19.66 -11.77 -2.22
C SER A 83 19.59 -10.39 -2.91
N SER A 84 20.76 -9.91 -3.34
CA SER A 84 20.82 -8.75 -4.23
C SER A 84 19.99 -9.02 -5.50
N GLY A 85 19.19 -8.03 -5.92
CA GLY A 85 18.29 -8.15 -7.06
C GLY A 85 16.88 -8.63 -6.71
N ASP A 86 16.62 -9.13 -5.49
CA ASP A 86 15.26 -9.49 -5.07
C ASP A 86 14.34 -8.28 -5.15
N ALA A 87 13.11 -8.50 -5.62
CA ALA A 87 12.10 -7.45 -5.72
C ALA A 87 11.63 -7.02 -4.33
N VAL A 88 11.64 -5.73 -4.10
CA VAL A 88 11.11 -5.08 -2.89
C VAL A 88 9.88 -4.30 -3.29
N THR A 89 8.72 -4.67 -2.76
CA THR A 89 7.47 -4.01 -3.10
C THR A 89 6.89 -3.33 -1.87
N ASN A 90 6.77 -2.00 -1.93
CA ASN A 90 6.00 -1.24 -0.94
C ASN A 90 4.51 -1.45 -1.22
N PHE A 91 3.72 -1.75 -0.21
CA PHE A 91 2.29 -2.01 -0.37
C PHE A 91 1.47 -1.34 0.73
N VAL A 92 0.19 -1.18 0.43
CA VAL A 92 -0.82 -0.70 1.36
C VAL A 92 -1.77 -1.84 1.65
N ASP A 93 -1.96 -2.14 2.91
CA ASP A 93 -2.86 -3.17 3.39
C ASP A 93 -4.05 -2.59 4.18
N MET A 94 -5.00 -3.44 4.51
CA MET A 94 -6.13 -3.13 5.40
C MET A 94 -6.95 -1.91 4.99
N VAL A 95 -7.02 -1.64 3.69
CA VAL A 95 -7.80 -0.53 3.14
C VAL A 95 -9.29 -0.82 3.27
N SER A 96 -10.01 0.04 3.98
CA SER A 96 -11.48 -0.02 4.10
C SER A 96 -12.19 0.86 3.08
N ASP A 97 -11.67 2.05 2.84
CA ASP A 97 -12.21 3.01 1.87
C ASP A 97 -11.12 3.98 1.40
N ILE A 98 -11.36 4.59 0.26
CA ILE A 98 -10.52 5.66 -0.29
C ILE A 98 -11.30 6.95 -0.21
N LEU A 99 -10.71 7.94 0.47
CA LEU A 99 -11.32 9.25 0.68
C LEU A 99 -11.10 10.14 -0.54
N GLU A 100 -9.86 10.36 -0.89
CA GLU A 100 -9.41 11.22 -1.96
C GLU A 100 -8.28 10.57 -2.74
N ALA A 101 -8.14 10.92 -4.01
CA ALA A 101 -7.05 10.46 -4.85
C ALA A 101 -6.56 11.57 -5.79
N SER A 102 -5.29 11.54 -6.11
CA SER A 102 -4.65 12.38 -7.11
C SER A 102 -3.75 11.55 -8.04
N PHE A 103 -3.59 12.04 -9.25
CA PHE A 103 -2.67 11.51 -10.23
C PHE A 103 -1.39 12.34 -10.21
N ARG A 104 -0.25 11.70 -9.89
CA ARG A 104 1.07 12.34 -9.88
C ARG A 104 1.86 11.94 -11.10
N ASN A 105 2.31 12.93 -11.85
CA ASN A 105 3.15 12.70 -13.00
C ASN A 105 4.64 12.52 -12.60
N THR A 106 5.48 12.18 -13.57
CA THR A 106 6.93 11.96 -13.36
C THR A 106 7.69 13.21 -12.93
N SER A 107 7.10 14.39 -13.06
CA SER A 107 7.63 15.68 -12.60
C SER A 107 7.12 16.10 -11.22
N ASP A 108 6.50 15.16 -10.49
CA ASP A 108 5.93 15.35 -9.14
C ASP A 108 4.78 16.38 -9.08
N VAL A 109 4.06 16.58 -10.20
CA VAL A 109 2.88 17.44 -10.25
C VAL A 109 1.63 16.60 -9.99
N ASP A 110 0.84 17.02 -9.02
CA ASP A 110 -0.41 16.36 -8.63
C ASP A 110 -1.62 16.96 -9.33
N THR A 111 -2.42 16.11 -9.93
CA THR A 111 -3.72 16.44 -10.50
C THR A 111 -4.80 15.73 -9.71
N PRO A 112 -5.72 16.44 -9.02
CA PRO A 112 -6.81 15.82 -8.26
C PRO A 112 -7.71 14.99 -9.17
N LEU A 113 -8.14 13.83 -8.67
CA LEU A 113 -9.11 12.96 -9.35
C LEU A 113 -10.50 13.13 -8.71
N SER A 114 -11.53 13.25 -9.53
CA SER A 114 -12.90 13.33 -9.06
C SER A 114 -13.45 11.94 -8.71
N LYS A 115 -13.93 11.76 -7.48
CA LYS A 115 -14.60 10.51 -7.08
C LYS A 115 -16.00 10.46 -7.70
N ILE A 116 -16.32 9.40 -8.41
CA ILE A 116 -17.61 9.18 -9.03
C ILE A 116 -18.29 7.92 -8.45
N ASN A 117 -19.60 7.85 -8.60
CA ASN A 117 -20.36 6.69 -8.17
C ASN A 117 -20.49 5.66 -9.30
N ARG A 118 -21.05 4.48 -8.96
CA ARG A 118 -21.22 3.38 -9.90
C ARG A 118 -22.09 3.76 -11.11
N SER A 119 -23.18 4.49 -10.87
CA SER A 119 -24.10 4.88 -11.95
C SER A 119 -23.43 5.84 -12.94
N GLN A 120 -22.67 6.80 -12.44
CA GLN A 120 -21.88 7.71 -13.26
C GLN A 120 -20.83 6.95 -14.08
N TYR A 121 -20.11 6.01 -13.47
CA TYR A 121 -19.14 5.18 -14.19
C TYR A 121 -19.82 4.33 -15.27
N GLN A 122 -20.99 3.77 -14.98
CA GLN A 122 -21.76 2.98 -15.98
C GLN A 122 -22.26 3.81 -17.16
N ALA A 123 -22.52 5.10 -16.95
CA ALA A 123 -22.98 6.01 -18.00
C ALA A 123 -21.92 6.34 -19.07
N PHE A 124 -20.63 6.05 -18.81
CA PHE A 124 -19.61 6.25 -19.83
C PHE A 124 -19.77 5.26 -20.98
N SER A 125 -19.92 5.79 -22.18
CA SER A 125 -20.11 4.99 -23.41
C SER A 125 -18.86 4.19 -23.78
N ASN A 126 -17.66 4.73 -23.53
CA ASN A 126 -16.40 4.05 -23.80
C ASN A 126 -15.50 4.02 -22.58
N LYS A 127 -15.46 2.88 -21.90
CA LYS A 127 -14.65 2.65 -20.70
C LYS A 127 -13.18 2.31 -21.03
N SER A 128 -12.88 2.04 -22.29
CA SER A 128 -11.52 1.73 -22.77
C SER A 128 -10.78 2.93 -23.33
N SER A 129 -11.37 4.13 -23.28
CA SER A 129 -10.69 5.36 -23.69
C SER A 129 -9.42 5.56 -22.87
N THR A 130 -8.29 5.73 -23.58
CA THR A 130 -6.98 5.90 -22.95
C THR A 130 -6.63 7.38 -22.80
N GLY A 131 -5.91 7.71 -21.74
CA GLY A 131 -5.46 9.08 -21.47
C GLY A 131 -5.03 9.27 -20.01
N GLN A 132 -4.81 10.53 -19.66
CA GLN A 132 -4.57 10.87 -18.26
C GLN A 132 -5.87 10.68 -17.47
N PRO A 133 -5.85 9.88 -16.38
CA PRO A 133 -7.01 9.72 -15.51
C PRO A 133 -7.50 11.07 -14.96
N SER A 134 -8.80 11.26 -14.92
CA SER A 134 -9.44 12.45 -14.36
C SER A 134 -10.47 12.10 -13.27
N GLN A 135 -10.94 10.87 -13.29
CA GLN A 135 -11.97 10.39 -12.37
C GLN A 135 -11.64 9.00 -11.88
N TYR A 136 -12.18 8.65 -10.71
CA TYR A 136 -12.05 7.31 -10.16
C TYR A 136 -13.33 6.85 -9.49
N PHE A 137 -13.54 5.54 -9.53
CA PHE A 137 -14.64 4.84 -8.90
C PHE A 137 -14.11 3.81 -7.92
N VAL A 138 -14.70 3.74 -6.73
CA VAL A 138 -14.29 2.81 -5.66
C VAL A 138 -15.37 1.74 -5.47
N GLN A 139 -14.97 0.48 -5.57
CA GLN A 139 -15.81 -0.66 -5.21
C GLN A 139 -15.27 -1.30 -3.93
N ARG A 140 -16.17 -1.54 -2.97
CA ARG A 140 -15.84 -2.17 -1.68
C ARG A 140 -16.39 -3.57 -1.66
N PHE A 141 -15.49 -4.54 -1.60
CA PHE A 141 -15.80 -5.94 -1.41
C PHE A 141 -15.49 -6.35 0.03
N ILE A 142 -15.83 -7.57 0.42
CA ILE A 142 -15.58 -8.08 1.77
C ILE A 142 -14.08 -8.23 2.06
N ASP A 143 -13.31 -8.63 1.05
CA ASP A 143 -11.88 -8.96 1.11
C ASP A 143 -10.97 -7.87 0.54
N LYS A 144 -11.51 -6.98 -0.28
CA LYS A 144 -10.71 -6.00 -1.04
C LYS A 144 -11.47 -4.72 -1.31
N VAL A 145 -10.72 -3.70 -1.67
CA VAL A 145 -11.22 -2.45 -2.26
C VAL A 145 -10.60 -2.31 -3.65
N THR A 146 -11.41 -2.01 -4.64
CA THR A 146 -10.93 -1.80 -6.01
C THR A 146 -11.10 -0.34 -6.40
N ILE A 147 -10.05 0.26 -6.91
CA ILE A 147 -10.05 1.58 -7.57
C ILE A 147 -10.11 1.35 -9.08
N THR A 148 -11.09 1.92 -9.75
CA THR A 148 -11.18 1.93 -11.22
C THR A 148 -11.02 3.35 -11.72
N LEU A 149 -10.05 3.58 -12.58
CA LEU A 149 -9.75 4.89 -13.15
C LEU A 149 -10.53 5.12 -14.46
N TYR A 150 -10.86 6.36 -14.71
CA TYR A 150 -11.34 6.87 -15.98
C TYR A 150 -10.65 8.23 -16.29
N LEU A 151 -9.94 8.40 -17.37
CA LEU A 151 -9.60 7.49 -18.46
C LEU A 151 -8.64 6.36 -18.02
N THR A 152 -8.55 5.32 -18.88
CA THR A 152 -7.54 4.25 -18.70
C THR A 152 -6.14 4.80 -18.97
N PRO A 153 -5.16 4.69 -18.06
CA PRO A 153 -3.79 5.11 -18.32
C PRO A 153 -3.22 4.41 -19.56
N GLY A 154 -2.75 5.19 -20.52
CA GLY A 154 -2.03 4.70 -21.70
C GLY A 154 -0.52 4.64 -21.49
N ASP A 155 0.23 4.27 -22.53
CA ASP A 155 1.70 4.14 -22.46
C ASP A 155 2.39 5.48 -22.14
N THR A 156 1.80 6.61 -22.56
CA THR A 156 2.29 7.96 -22.23
C THR A 156 2.19 8.29 -20.74
N GLN A 157 1.43 7.50 -19.97
CA GLN A 157 1.28 7.63 -18.52
C GLN A 157 2.20 6.68 -17.75
N ALA A 158 3.07 5.93 -18.41
CA ALA A 158 4.02 5.04 -17.77
C ALA A 158 4.93 5.81 -16.81
N GLY A 159 5.14 5.25 -15.60
CA GLY A 159 5.93 5.88 -14.56
C GLY A 159 5.18 6.91 -13.70
N ASN A 160 3.92 7.19 -13.98
CA ASN A 160 3.07 8.03 -13.15
C ASN A 160 2.45 7.20 -12.01
N PHE A 161 1.96 7.88 -10.97
CA PHE A 161 1.47 7.26 -9.75
C PHE A 161 0.07 7.75 -9.40
N ILE A 162 -0.68 6.91 -8.67
CA ILE A 162 -1.92 7.31 -8.00
C ILE A 162 -1.61 7.44 -6.51
N TYR A 163 -1.76 8.65 -5.99
CA TYR A 163 -1.73 8.94 -4.56
C TYR A 163 -3.14 8.99 -4.04
N PHE A 164 -3.37 8.38 -2.87
CA PHE A 164 -4.70 8.40 -2.27
C PHE A 164 -4.63 8.42 -0.75
N TYR A 165 -5.61 9.09 -0.15
CA TYR A 165 -5.89 9.01 1.28
C TYR A 165 -6.93 7.93 1.50
N TYR A 166 -6.70 7.08 2.49
CA TYR A 166 -7.58 5.95 2.75
C TYR A 166 -7.89 5.79 4.23
N VAL A 167 -9.00 5.10 4.51
CA VAL A 167 -9.34 4.64 5.84
C VAL A 167 -8.73 3.26 6.03
N LYS A 168 -7.83 3.15 7.01
CA LYS A 168 -7.24 1.88 7.40
C LYS A 168 -8.19 1.16 8.38
N ARG A 169 -8.37 -0.13 8.20
CA ARG A 169 -8.99 -0.98 9.21
C ARG A 169 -8.04 -1.14 10.39
N ILE A 170 -8.57 -1.09 11.60
CA ILE A 170 -7.80 -1.44 12.82
C ILE A 170 -7.46 -2.93 12.74
N GLN A 171 -6.21 -3.26 12.99
CA GLN A 171 -5.74 -4.64 13.03
C GLN A 171 -6.24 -5.32 14.31
N ASP A 172 -6.82 -6.50 14.17
CA ASP A 172 -7.17 -7.34 15.32
C ASP A 172 -5.88 -7.83 15.99
N ALA A 173 -5.88 -7.89 17.33
CA ALA A 173 -4.71 -8.37 18.07
C ALA A 173 -4.37 -9.84 17.73
N GLY A 174 -5.35 -10.61 17.27
CA GLY A 174 -5.19 -12.01 16.87
C GLY A 174 -4.83 -12.91 18.04
N ASP A 175 -3.58 -12.90 18.45
CA ASP A 175 -3.07 -13.65 19.60
C ASP A 175 -2.87 -12.73 20.83
N TYR A 176 -2.89 -13.30 22.04
CA TYR A 176 -2.69 -12.58 23.31
C TYR A 176 -1.30 -11.94 23.45
N THR A 177 -0.33 -12.32 22.62
CA THR A 177 1.02 -11.76 22.58
C THR A 177 1.13 -10.51 21.69
N ASN A 178 0.13 -10.22 20.88
CA ASN A 178 0.14 -9.08 19.97
C ASN A 178 -0.51 -7.86 20.62
N GLU A 179 0.04 -6.69 20.32
CA GLU A 179 -0.54 -5.42 20.75
C GLU A 179 -1.70 -5.04 19.81
N ALA A 180 -2.82 -4.61 20.39
CA ALA A 180 -3.93 -4.08 19.61
C ALA A 180 -3.57 -2.70 19.03
N ASP A 181 -3.88 -2.46 17.77
CA ASP A 181 -3.70 -1.16 17.09
C ASP A 181 -4.78 -0.14 17.56
N VAL A 182 -4.80 0.12 18.87
CA VAL A 182 -5.77 0.99 19.52
C VAL A 182 -5.07 2.16 20.19
N VAL A 183 -5.52 3.37 19.86
CA VAL A 183 -4.99 4.58 20.48
C VAL A 183 -5.26 4.54 21.99
N ASN A 184 -4.25 4.85 22.80
CA ASN A 184 -4.30 4.79 24.28
C ASN A 184 -5.54 5.44 24.92
N ARG A 185 -6.11 6.47 24.31
CA ARG A 185 -7.34 7.13 24.80
C ARG A 185 -8.58 6.23 24.77
N PHE A 186 -8.59 5.13 24.01
CA PHE A 186 -9.70 4.18 23.95
C PHE A 186 -9.54 2.99 24.89
N VAL A 187 -8.35 2.79 25.48
CA VAL A 187 -8.08 1.69 26.42
C VAL A 187 -9.05 1.67 27.58
N PRO A 188 -9.39 2.80 28.24
CA PRO A 188 -10.39 2.78 29.33
C PRO A 188 -11.77 2.32 28.88
N CYS A 189 -12.21 2.68 27.66
CA CYS A 189 -13.49 2.23 27.11
C CYS A 189 -13.49 0.73 26.83
N MET A 190 -12.37 0.19 26.35
CA MET A 190 -12.23 -1.25 26.11
C MET A 190 -12.26 -2.03 27.42
N CYS A 191 -11.53 -1.57 28.44
CA CYS A 191 -11.56 -2.18 29.78
C CYS A 191 -12.97 -2.17 30.38
N ALA A 192 -13.71 -1.07 30.25
CA ALA A 192 -15.09 -0.98 30.75
C ALA A 192 -16.08 -1.87 29.98
N GLY A 193 -15.80 -2.15 28.70
CA GLY A 193 -16.63 -3.06 27.90
C GLY A 193 -16.37 -4.53 28.11
N LEU A 194 -15.26 -4.91 28.77
CA LEU A 194 -14.85 -6.27 29.07
C LEU A 194 -15.17 -6.69 30.52
N ALA A 195 -15.58 -5.74 31.38
CA ALA A 195 -15.99 -5.98 32.77
C ALA A 195 -17.50 -6.27 32.89
#